data_6958b4e0644e5b6f491f1a55427830fd
#
_entry.id   6958b4e0644e5b6f491f1a55427830fd
#
_cell.length_a   1.000
_cell.length_b   1.000
_cell.length_c   1.000
_cell.angle_alpha   90.00
_cell.angle_beta   90.00
_cell.angle_gamma   90.00
#
_symmetry.space_group_name_H-M   'P 1'
#
loop_
_entity.id
_entity.type
_entity.pdbx_description
1 polymer ?
#
loop_
_entity_poly.entity_id
_entity_poly.type
_entity_poly.pdbx_seq_one_letter_code
_entity_poly.pdbx_strand_id
1 'polypeptide(L)'
;MKNLYQSPIFLLAFVVMVMLFIAPTFAQSQTGINMKAYSDYKKADAELNVVYQKILKSYSKETTFIKKFRNAQRLWIQLRDAELAAKYPNSGTYGSVAPMCESIYLETLTRERIKFLNVWVTGIQEGEVCLGSVRMKS
;
A
#
# COMPACT_ATOMS: atom_id res chain seq x y z
N MET A 1 18.37 -44.47 43.77
CA MET A 1 18.35 -43.08 43.29
C MET A 1 17.17 -42.93 42.35
N LYS A 2 16.06 -42.25 42.78
CA LYS A 2 14.89 -42.01 41.91
C LYS A 2 15.29 -40.98 40.85
N ASN A 3 15.12 -41.37 39.57
CA ASN A 3 15.40 -40.46 38.45
C ASN A 3 14.53 -39.19 38.56
N LEU A 4 15.13 -38.05 38.86
CA LEU A 4 14.46 -36.74 38.97
C LEU A 4 13.69 -36.36 37.71
N TYR A 5 14.05 -36.93 36.54
CA TYR A 5 13.44 -36.64 35.23
C TYR A 5 12.06 -37.30 34.99
N GLN A 6 11.60 -38.19 35.90
CA GLN A 6 10.27 -38.83 35.79
C GLN A 6 9.18 -38.15 36.60
N SER A 7 9.47 -37.00 37.23
CA SER A 7 8.47 -36.23 37.93
C SER A 7 7.59 -35.47 36.92
N PRO A 8 6.25 -35.59 36.99
CA PRO A 8 5.31 -34.85 36.10
C PRO A 8 5.52 -33.33 36.18
N ILE A 9 6.09 -32.82 37.27
CA ILE A 9 6.42 -31.42 37.47
C ILE A 9 7.55 -30.95 36.52
N PHE A 10 8.61 -31.78 36.30
CA PHE A 10 9.67 -31.45 35.36
C PHE A 10 9.21 -31.46 33.91
N LEU A 11 8.29 -32.39 33.56
CA LEU A 11 7.69 -32.43 32.22
C LEU A 11 6.82 -31.22 31.95
N LEU A 12 6.03 -30.82 32.92
CA LEU A 12 5.19 -29.59 32.85
C LEU A 12 6.02 -28.32 32.70
N ALA A 13 7.10 -28.19 33.50
CA ALA A 13 8.01 -27.06 33.44
C ALA A 13 8.72 -26.97 32.08
N PHE A 14 9.13 -28.10 31.50
CA PHE A 14 9.76 -28.15 30.20
C PHE A 14 8.79 -27.73 29.06
N VAL A 15 7.55 -28.23 29.11
CA VAL A 15 6.50 -27.84 28.12
C VAL A 15 6.19 -26.35 28.19
N VAL A 16 6.05 -25.77 29.40
CA VAL A 16 5.83 -24.33 29.57
C VAL A 16 7.03 -23.53 29.07
N MET A 17 8.25 -23.97 29.29
CA MET A 17 9.47 -23.32 28.83
C MET A 17 9.55 -23.32 27.29
N VAL A 18 9.21 -24.43 26.63
CA VAL A 18 9.19 -24.53 25.16
C VAL A 18 8.12 -23.62 24.56
N MET A 19 6.94 -23.53 25.18
CA MET A 19 5.86 -22.64 24.72
C MET A 19 6.22 -21.15 24.78
N LEU A 20 7.04 -20.73 25.75
CA LEU A 20 7.50 -19.35 25.88
C LEU A 20 8.49 -18.92 24.79
N PHE A 21 9.22 -19.87 24.19
CA PHE A 21 10.17 -19.57 23.11
C PHE A 21 9.55 -19.52 21.70
N ILE A 22 8.36 -20.10 21.49
CA ILE A 22 7.73 -20.17 20.15
C ILE A 22 6.89 -18.91 19.87
N ALA A 23 6.28 -18.29 20.88
CA ALA A 23 5.40 -17.13 20.73
C ALA A 23 6.04 -15.90 20.07
N PRO A 24 7.30 -15.49 20.36
CA PRO A 24 7.89 -14.30 19.78
C PRO A 24 8.24 -14.42 18.29
N THR A 25 8.48 -15.61 17.77
CA THR A 25 8.87 -15.82 16.37
C THR A 25 7.72 -15.56 15.40
N PHE A 26 6.49 -15.92 15.74
CA PHE A 26 5.31 -15.64 14.90
C PHE A 26 4.96 -14.14 14.89
N ALA A 27 5.07 -13.46 16.02
CA ALA A 27 4.80 -12.03 16.10
C ALA A 27 5.83 -11.21 15.30
N GLN A 28 7.11 -11.59 15.33
CA GLN A 28 8.16 -10.96 14.53
C GLN A 28 7.95 -11.19 13.03
N SER A 29 7.52 -12.37 12.61
CA SER A 29 7.21 -12.69 11.23
C SER A 29 6.05 -11.84 10.69
N GLN A 30 4.94 -11.71 11.44
CA GLN A 30 3.80 -10.89 11.02
C GLN A 30 4.15 -9.41 10.96
N THR A 31 4.89 -8.89 11.91
CA THR A 31 5.39 -7.51 11.89
C THR A 31 6.26 -7.26 10.66
N GLY A 32 7.16 -8.18 10.32
CA GLY A 32 8.00 -8.07 9.13
C GLY A 32 7.17 -8.00 7.83
N ILE A 33 6.13 -8.83 7.72
CA ILE A 33 5.22 -8.84 6.57
C ILE A 33 4.44 -7.52 6.49
N ASN A 34 3.92 -7.02 7.60
CA ASN A 34 3.22 -5.73 7.67
C ASN A 34 4.12 -4.57 7.22
N MET A 35 5.36 -4.52 7.74
CA MET A 35 6.34 -3.51 7.37
C MET A 35 6.71 -3.58 5.88
N LYS A 36 6.86 -4.78 5.33
CA LYS A 36 7.13 -4.95 3.90
C LYS A 36 6.00 -4.40 3.05
N ALA A 37 4.75 -4.76 3.32
CA ALA A 37 3.60 -4.28 2.59
C ALA A 37 3.49 -2.74 2.67
N TYR A 38 3.69 -2.16 3.84
CA TYR A 38 3.74 -0.70 4.01
C TYR A 38 4.86 -0.05 3.19
N SER A 39 6.06 -0.65 3.18
CA SER A 39 7.18 -0.16 2.37
C SER A 39 6.85 -0.18 0.88
N ASP A 40 6.20 -1.24 0.39
CA ASP A 40 5.84 -1.37 -1.02
C ASP A 40 4.75 -0.34 -1.41
N TYR A 41 3.75 -0.10 -0.55
CA TYR A 41 2.81 1.02 -0.72
C TYR A 41 3.53 2.37 -0.78
N LYS A 42 4.48 2.64 0.13
CA LYS A 42 5.25 3.91 0.13
C LYS A 42 6.07 4.10 -1.15
N LYS A 43 6.60 3.04 -1.74
CA LYS A 43 7.26 3.10 -3.05
C LYS A 43 6.28 3.48 -4.16
N ALA A 44 5.09 2.87 -4.17
CA ALA A 44 4.06 3.23 -5.14
C ALA A 44 3.59 4.70 -4.98
N ASP A 45 3.45 5.18 -3.75
CA ASP A 45 3.09 6.58 -3.46
C ASP A 45 4.18 7.56 -3.94
N ALA A 46 5.45 7.22 -3.73
CA ALA A 46 6.56 8.00 -4.26
C ALA A 46 6.59 8.01 -5.80
N GLU A 47 6.34 6.87 -6.44
CA GLU A 47 6.23 6.76 -7.90
C GLU A 47 5.06 7.60 -8.45
N LEU A 48 3.90 7.57 -7.79
CA LEU A 48 2.76 8.42 -8.13
C LEU A 48 3.14 9.91 -8.12
N ASN A 49 3.88 10.34 -7.08
CA ASN A 49 4.37 11.71 -7.00
C ASN A 49 5.32 12.06 -8.15
N VAL A 50 6.21 11.15 -8.55
CA VAL A 50 7.10 11.37 -9.70
C VAL A 50 6.29 11.55 -10.98
N VAL A 51 5.30 10.71 -11.25
CA VAL A 51 4.43 10.81 -12.43
C VAL A 51 3.65 12.13 -12.39
N TYR A 52 3.05 12.46 -11.25
CA TYR A 52 2.32 13.71 -11.05
C TYR A 52 3.19 14.95 -11.34
N GLN A 53 4.41 15.01 -10.81
CA GLN A 53 5.31 16.12 -11.05
C GLN A 53 5.77 16.21 -12.51
N LYS A 54 5.99 15.08 -13.19
CA LYS A 54 6.29 15.06 -14.63
C LYS A 54 5.17 15.71 -15.43
N ILE A 55 3.90 15.40 -15.12
CA ILE A 55 2.75 15.99 -15.80
C ILE A 55 2.70 17.52 -15.53
N LEU A 56 2.82 17.94 -14.27
CA LEU A 56 2.82 19.36 -13.93
C LEU A 56 3.91 20.14 -14.69
N LYS A 57 5.10 19.56 -14.81
CA LYS A 57 6.21 20.15 -15.54
C LYS A 57 5.93 20.24 -17.06
N SER A 58 5.48 19.13 -17.64
CA SER A 58 5.19 19.04 -19.09
C SER A 58 4.08 19.99 -19.54
N TYR A 59 3.07 20.18 -18.70
CA TYR A 59 1.89 21.01 -18.99
C TYR A 59 1.94 22.39 -18.31
N SER A 60 3.10 22.84 -17.86
CA SER A 60 3.25 24.06 -17.04
C SER A 60 2.68 25.34 -17.68
N LYS A 61 2.61 25.41 -19.00
CA LYS A 61 2.04 26.54 -19.75
C LYS A 61 0.51 26.48 -19.87
N GLU A 62 -0.11 25.34 -19.57
CA GLU A 62 -1.55 25.10 -19.72
C GLU A 62 -2.26 25.32 -18.37
N THR A 63 -2.36 26.57 -17.97
CA THR A 63 -2.81 26.98 -16.61
C THR A 63 -4.18 26.43 -16.22
N THR A 64 -5.12 26.38 -17.16
CA THR A 64 -6.47 25.82 -16.92
C THR A 64 -6.40 24.31 -16.67
N PHE A 65 -5.62 23.58 -17.46
CA PHE A 65 -5.40 22.15 -17.25
C PHE A 65 -4.76 21.91 -15.87
N ILE A 66 -3.67 22.60 -15.55
CA ILE A 66 -2.97 22.46 -14.28
C ILE A 66 -3.89 22.66 -13.07
N LYS A 67 -4.74 23.70 -13.11
CA LYS A 67 -5.71 23.95 -12.03
C LYS A 67 -6.68 22.80 -11.85
N LYS A 68 -7.26 22.30 -12.93
CA LYS A 68 -8.21 21.17 -12.92
C LYS A 68 -7.53 19.86 -12.53
N PHE A 69 -6.32 19.60 -13.04
CA PHE A 69 -5.55 18.41 -12.76
C PHE A 69 -5.14 18.30 -11.27
N ARG A 70 -4.66 19.41 -10.68
CA ARG A 70 -4.38 19.48 -9.24
C ARG A 70 -5.61 19.17 -8.39
N ASN A 71 -6.75 19.73 -8.77
CA ASN A 71 -8.01 19.46 -8.07
C ASN A 71 -8.41 17.98 -8.19
N ALA A 72 -8.33 17.41 -9.39
CA ALA A 72 -8.63 16.00 -9.63
C ALA A 72 -7.73 15.07 -8.81
N GLN A 73 -6.43 15.37 -8.70
CA GLN A 73 -5.51 14.57 -7.89
C GLN A 73 -5.84 14.67 -6.39
N ARG A 74 -6.19 15.85 -5.90
CA ARG A 74 -6.62 16.05 -4.51
C ARG A 74 -7.88 15.25 -4.18
N LEU A 75 -8.89 15.31 -5.05
CA LEU A 75 -10.14 14.56 -4.89
C LEU A 75 -9.91 13.05 -4.96
N TRP A 76 -9.00 12.60 -5.82
CA TRP A 76 -8.65 11.19 -5.90
C TRP A 76 -8.00 10.70 -4.59
N ILE A 77 -7.11 11.47 -3.97
CA ILE A 77 -6.52 11.10 -2.66
C ILE A 77 -7.63 10.95 -1.61
N GLN A 78 -8.58 11.89 -1.57
CA GLN A 78 -9.72 11.80 -0.64
C GLN A 78 -10.58 10.56 -0.91
N LEU A 79 -10.84 10.23 -2.17
CA LEU A 79 -11.58 9.03 -2.57
C LEU A 79 -10.85 7.76 -2.14
N ARG A 80 -9.56 7.66 -2.44
CA ARG A 80 -8.71 6.52 -2.05
C ARG A 80 -8.79 6.26 -0.54
N ASP A 81 -8.65 7.32 0.25
CA ASP A 81 -8.67 7.21 1.72
C ASP A 81 -10.07 6.86 2.24
N ALA A 82 -11.13 7.36 1.60
CA ALA A 82 -12.52 6.99 1.90
C ALA A 82 -12.83 5.53 1.52
N GLU A 83 -12.32 5.05 0.40
CA GLU A 83 -12.46 3.63 -0.01
C GLU A 83 -11.74 2.69 0.95
N LEU A 84 -10.55 3.06 1.45
CA LEU A 84 -9.88 2.31 2.50
C LEU A 84 -10.75 2.24 3.77
N ALA A 85 -11.28 3.38 4.21
CA ALA A 85 -12.14 3.45 5.39
C ALA A 85 -13.44 2.65 5.22
N ALA A 86 -14.02 2.66 4.01
CA ALA A 86 -15.19 1.85 3.69
C ALA A 86 -14.91 0.35 3.69
N LYS A 87 -13.72 -0.05 3.22
CA LYS A 87 -13.29 -1.46 3.19
C LYS A 87 -12.96 -1.99 4.59
N TYR A 88 -12.43 -1.15 5.47
CA TYR A 88 -12.01 -1.48 6.83
C TYR A 88 -12.68 -0.55 7.86
N PRO A 89 -14.04 -0.58 8.01
CA PRO A 89 -14.78 0.40 8.79
C PRO A 89 -14.52 0.31 10.30
N ASN A 90 -14.11 -0.86 10.80
CA ASN A 90 -13.94 -1.12 12.23
C ASN A 90 -12.45 -1.32 12.56
N SER A 91 -11.71 -0.24 12.69
CA SER A 91 -10.30 -0.30 13.07
C SER A 91 -10.06 -1.19 14.29
N GLY A 92 -9.01 -2.02 14.23
CA GLY A 92 -8.62 -2.92 15.32
C GLY A 92 -9.36 -4.27 15.35
N THR A 93 -10.40 -4.49 14.53
CA THR A 93 -11.17 -5.75 14.54
C THR A 93 -10.63 -6.82 13.57
N TYR A 94 -9.75 -6.46 12.65
CA TYR A 94 -9.28 -7.33 11.57
C TYR A 94 -7.97 -8.09 11.90
N GLY A 95 -7.59 -8.10 13.18
CA GLY A 95 -6.42 -8.84 13.68
C GLY A 95 -5.06 -8.28 13.23
N SER A 96 -4.00 -9.05 13.50
CA SER A 96 -2.61 -8.63 13.27
C SER A 96 -2.22 -8.51 11.79
N VAL A 97 -3.01 -9.04 10.87
CA VAL A 97 -2.79 -8.95 9.41
C VAL A 97 -3.37 -7.67 8.80
N ALA A 98 -4.20 -6.93 9.53
CA ALA A 98 -4.88 -5.74 9.03
C ALA A 98 -3.92 -4.72 8.39
N PRO A 99 -2.79 -4.33 9.02
CA PRO A 99 -1.88 -3.35 8.43
C PRO A 99 -1.30 -3.79 7.08
N MET A 100 -1.04 -5.10 6.90
CA MET A 100 -0.63 -5.66 5.62
C MET A 100 -1.73 -5.50 4.57
N CYS A 101 -2.96 -5.91 4.90
CA CYS A 101 -4.10 -5.88 3.97
C CYS A 101 -4.46 -4.45 3.55
N GLU A 102 -4.45 -3.50 4.49
CA GLU A 102 -4.66 -2.07 4.24
C GLU A 102 -3.59 -1.50 3.31
N SER A 103 -2.32 -1.83 3.57
CA SER A 103 -1.19 -1.37 2.75
C SER A 103 -1.25 -1.92 1.33
N ILE A 104 -1.57 -3.20 1.16
CA ILE A 104 -1.75 -3.84 -0.16
C ILE A 104 -2.90 -3.16 -0.93
N TYR A 105 -4.00 -2.84 -0.25
CA TYR A 105 -5.13 -2.16 -0.88
C TYR A 105 -4.76 -0.75 -1.34
N LEU A 106 -4.09 0.04 -0.49
CA LEU A 106 -3.58 1.36 -0.86
C LEU A 106 -2.57 1.30 -2.01
N GLU A 107 -1.67 0.33 -1.99
CA GLU A 107 -0.72 0.11 -3.09
C GLU A 107 -1.45 -0.16 -4.40
N THR A 108 -2.46 -1.04 -4.40
CA THR A 108 -3.25 -1.38 -5.59
C THR A 108 -3.90 -0.14 -6.19
N LEU A 109 -4.66 0.63 -5.41
CA LEU A 109 -5.29 1.86 -5.87
C LEU A 109 -4.27 2.88 -6.40
N THR A 110 -3.14 2.99 -5.71
CA THR A 110 -2.07 3.92 -6.11
C THR A 110 -1.43 3.52 -7.44
N ARG A 111 -1.18 2.24 -7.67
CA ARG A 111 -0.64 1.73 -8.95
C ARG A 111 -1.63 1.89 -10.10
N GLU A 112 -2.92 1.68 -9.86
CA GLU A 112 -3.97 1.95 -10.85
C GLU A 112 -3.99 3.44 -11.21
N ARG A 113 -3.85 4.33 -10.23
CA ARG A 113 -3.75 5.76 -10.49
C ARG A 113 -2.52 6.12 -11.31
N ILE A 114 -1.36 5.55 -11.02
CA ILE A 114 -0.13 5.72 -11.81
C ILE A 114 -0.39 5.32 -13.26
N LYS A 115 -0.96 4.14 -13.48
CA LYS A 115 -1.30 3.64 -14.82
C LYS A 115 -2.22 4.63 -15.56
N PHE A 116 -3.27 5.09 -14.88
CA PHE A 116 -4.20 6.08 -15.43
C PHE A 116 -3.49 7.39 -15.81
N LEU A 117 -2.62 7.91 -14.94
CA LEU A 117 -1.93 9.18 -15.16
C LEU A 117 -0.83 9.10 -16.23
N ASN A 118 -0.27 7.92 -16.45
CA ASN A 118 0.82 7.77 -17.41
C ASN A 118 0.45 8.15 -18.84
N VAL A 119 -0.84 8.16 -19.21
CA VAL A 119 -1.27 8.60 -20.54
C VAL A 119 -0.86 10.06 -20.85
N TRP A 120 -0.83 10.94 -19.81
CA TRP A 120 -0.33 12.33 -19.97
C TRP A 120 1.19 12.42 -20.07
N VAL A 121 1.92 11.38 -19.65
CA VAL A 121 3.38 11.31 -19.77
C VAL A 121 3.79 10.70 -21.09
N THR A 122 3.12 9.61 -21.50
CA THR A 122 3.50 8.82 -22.69
C THR A 122 2.81 9.27 -23.96
N GLY A 123 1.71 10.03 -23.83
CA GLY A 123 0.86 10.38 -24.96
C GLY A 123 0.02 9.20 -25.47
N ILE A 124 -0.85 9.48 -26.43
CA ILE A 124 -1.74 8.53 -27.09
C ILE A 124 -1.34 8.41 -28.56
N GLN A 125 -1.61 7.27 -29.19
CA GLN A 125 -1.28 7.03 -30.59
C GLN A 125 -2.10 7.94 -31.53
N GLU A 126 -1.54 8.23 -32.70
CA GLU A 126 -2.22 8.94 -33.77
C GLU A 126 -3.50 8.21 -34.20
N GLY A 127 -4.57 8.96 -34.45
CA GLY A 127 -5.88 8.41 -34.85
C GLY A 127 -6.93 8.37 -33.73
N GLU A 128 -6.54 8.55 -32.48
CA GLU A 128 -7.49 8.70 -31.36
C GLU A 128 -8.19 10.07 -31.41
N VAL A 129 -9.54 10.07 -31.46
CA VAL A 129 -10.32 11.32 -31.57
C VAL A 129 -10.68 11.96 -30.22
N CYS A 130 -10.59 11.21 -29.11
CA CYS A 130 -10.97 11.66 -27.75
C CYS A 130 -9.76 12.06 -26.88
N LEU A 131 -8.77 12.68 -27.48
CA LEU A 131 -7.51 13.05 -26.81
C LEU A 131 -7.71 14.03 -25.62
N GLY A 132 -8.63 15.00 -25.76
CA GLY A 132 -8.78 16.07 -24.79
C GLY A 132 -7.46 16.82 -24.58
N SER A 133 -6.96 16.83 -23.34
CA SER A 133 -5.68 17.44 -22.98
C SER A 133 -4.47 16.51 -23.12
N VAL A 134 -4.67 15.24 -23.47
CA VAL A 134 -3.57 14.30 -23.67
C VAL A 134 -2.90 14.56 -25.01
N ARG A 135 -1.58 14.59 -25.04
CA ARG A 135 -0.81 14.83 -26.27
C ARG A 135 -0.68 13.53 -27.07
N MET A 136 -0.54 13.66 -28.39
CA MET A 136 -0.12 12.55 -29.23
C MET A 136 1.33 12.16 -28.91
N LYS A 137 1.66 10.90 -29.11
CA LYS A 137 3.04 10.41 -29.07
C LYS A 137 3.81 11.11 -30.20
N SER A 138 4.94 11.69 -29.83
CA SER A 138 5.98 12.14 -30.80
C SER A 138 6.78 10.96 -31.28
#